data_00fd1b93bc23b18c71f89332ab2c306e
#
_entry.id   00fd1b93bc23b18c71f89332ab2c306e
#
_cell.length_a   1.000
_cell.length_b   1.000
_cell.length_c   1.000
_cell.angle_alpha   90.00
_cell.angle_beta   90.00
_cell.angle_gamma   90.00
#
_symmetry.space_group_name_H-M   'P 1'
#
loop_
_entity.id
_entity.type
_entity.pdbx_description
1 polymer ?
#
loop_
_entity_poly.entity_id
_entity_poly.type
_entity_poly.pdbx_seq_one_letter_code
_entity_poly.pdbx_strand_id
1 'polypeptide(L)'
;MDNRGPEYNFYGAPVNIIISYQRGEHHAFVDGAAAMENLLLMATELGLGSCWINQLRETCDIPSVRALLTEYGVPEDHIVICSAAVGYIAKETPAKPRREGTVTFTE
;
A
#
# COMPACT_ATOMS: atom_id res chain seq x y z
N MET A 1 -6.05 22.09 5.58
CA MET A 1 -5.74 21.44 4.30
C MET A 1 -4.24 21.28 4.15
N ASP A 2 -3.82 20.16 3.67
CA ASP A 2 -2.42 19.89 3.44
C ASP A 2 -1.92 20.59 2.17
N ASN A 3 -0.89 21.42 2.30
CA ASN A 3 -0.32 22.17 1.19
C ASN A 3 0.88 21.49 0.54
N ARG A 4 1.15 20.25 0.89
CA ARG A 4 2.35 19.55 0.45
C ARG A 4 2.30 19.05 -0.99
N GLY A 5 1.16 19.19 -1.64
CA GLY A 5 1.01 18.81 -3.03
C GLY A 5 0.62 17.33 -3.22
N PRO A 6 0.30 16.95 -4.46
CA PRO A 6 -0.21 15.60 -4.74
C PRO A 6 0.81 14.49 -4.52
N GLU A 7 2.09 14.77 -4.62
CA GLU A 7 3.14 13.78 -4.41
C GLU A 7 3.33 13.41 -2.94
N TYR A 8 2.77 14.17 -2.04
CA TYR A 8 2.96 13.94 -0.60
C TYR A 8 2.53 12.53 -0.16
N ASN A 9 1.38 12.08 -0.62
CA ASN A 9 0.84 10.79 -0.19
C ASN A 9 1.68 9.60 -0.65
N PHE A 10 2.45 9.78 -1.71
CA PHE A 10 3.27 8.74 -2.30
C PHE A 10 4.76 9.12 -2.35
N TYR A 11 5.12 10.18 -1.65
CA TYR A 11 6.51 10.63 -1.49
C TYR A 11 7.24 10.87 -2.82
N GLY A 12 6.50 11.26 -3.86
CA GLY A 12 7.09 11.50 -5.18
C GLY A 12 7.56 10.25 -5.91
N ALA A 13 7.12 9.08 -5.48
CA ALA A 13 7.51 7.82 -6.11
C ALA A 13 7.02 7.74 -7.55
N PRO A 14 7.84 7.20 -8.48
CA PRO A 14 7.45 7.11 -9.88
C PRO A 14 6.34 6.10 -10.16
N VAL A 15 6.16 5.12 -9.27
CA VAL A 15 5.13 4.09 -9.44
C VAL A 15 4.31 3.98 -8.17
N ASN A 16 3.00 3.95 -8.32
CA ASN A 16 2.07 3.75 -7.23
C ASN A 16 1.17 2.58 -7.58
N ILE A 17 1.16 1.56 -6.73
CA ILE A 17 0.37 0.35 -6.95
C ILE A 17 -0.77 0.34 -5.95
N ILE A 18 -1.99 0.26 -6.45
CA ILE A 18 -3.20 0.31 -5.64
C ILE A 18 -3.81 -1.09 -5.60
N ILE A 19 -4.05 -1.60 -4.41
CA ILE A 19 -4.75 -2.86 -4.22
C ILE A 19 -6.17 -2.53 -3.79
N SER A 20 -7.14 -3.00 -4.57
CA SER A 20 -8.55 -2.82 -4.28
C SER A 20 -9.25 -4.18 -4.26
N TYR A 21 -10.41 -4.21 -3.63
CA TYR A 21 -11.17 -5.44 -3.48
C TYR A 21 -12.66 -5.11 -3.48
N GLN A 22 -13.46 -6.02 -3.93
CA GLN A 22 -14.90 -5.84 -3.97
C GLN A 22 -15.43 -5.51 -2.58
N ARG A 23 -16.24 -4.46 -2.51
CA ARG A 23 -16.79 -3.95 -1.26
C ARG A 23 -17.73 -4.99 -0.64
N GLY A 24 -17.64 -5.14 0.68
CA GLY A 24 -18.50 -6.07 1.42
C GLY A 24 -17.97 -7.50 1.50
N GLU A 25 -16.84 -7.80 0.86
CA GLU A 25 -16.25 -9.12 0.97
C GLU A 25 -15.58 -9.30 2.33
N HIS A 26 -15.87 -10.45 2.95
CA HIS A 26 -15.47 -10.74 4.33
C HIS A 26 -13.95 -10.73 4.53
N HIS A 27 -13.20 -11.20 3.55
CA HIS A 27 -11.75 -11.32 3.64
C HIS A 27 -10.98 -10.21 2.95
N ALA A 28 -11.64 -9.13 2.52
CA ALA A 28 -11.02 -8.11 1.67
C ALA A 28 -9.72 -7.55 2.25
N PHE A 29 -9.72 -7.18 3.53
CA PHE A 29 -8.53 -6.58 4.14
C PHE A 29 -7.42 -7.59 4.37
N VAL A 30 -7.76 -8.82 4.71
CA VAL A 30 -6.79 -9.90 4.90
C VAL A 30 -6.12 -10.26 3.57
N ASP A 31 -6.93 -10.47 2.54
CA ASP A 31 -6.43 -10.82 1.21
C ASP A 31 -5.59 -9.69 0.61
N GLY A 32 -6.06 -8.46 0.77
CA GLY A 32 -5.33 -7.29 0.28
C GLY A 32 -3.99 -7.11 0.98
N ALA A 33 -3.95 -7.32 2.29
CA ALA A 33 -2.72 -7.23 3.06
C ALA A 33 -1.73 -8.32 2.65
N ALA A 34 -2.21 -9.53 2.41
CA ALA A 34 -1.36 -10.64 1.95
C ALA A 34 -0.77 -10.34 0.56
N ALA A 35 -1.58 -9.79 -0.34
CA ALA A 35 -1.10 -9.37 -1.65
C ALA A 35 -0.03 -8.28 -1.55
N MET A 36 -0.25 -7.32 -0.65
CA MET A 36 0.71 -6.23 -0.45
C MET A 36 2.06 -6.77 0.07
N GLU A 37 2.05 -7.69 1.02
CA GLU A 37 3.29 -8.27 1.53
C GLU A 37 4.09 -8.95 0.41
N ASN A 38 3.42 -9.71 -0.44
CA ASN A 38 4.09 -10.32 -1.59
C ASN A 38 4.68 -9.28 -2.54
N LEU A 39 3.97 -8.17 -2.74
CA LEU A 39 4.46 -7.07 -3.57
C LEU A 39 5.72 -6.44 -2.98
N LEU A 40 5.72 -6.17 -1.68
CA LEU A 40 6.87 -5.58 -1.00
C LEU A 40 8.08 -6.51 -1.05
N LEU A 41 7.87 -7.81 -0.88
CA LEU A 41 8.95 -8.80 -0.99
C LEU A 41 9.52 -8.85 -2.40
N MET A 42 8.66 -8.79 -3.42
CA MET A 42 9.13 -8.77 -4.82
C MET A 42 9.91 -7.49 -5.12
N ALA A 43 9.46 -6.34 -4.61
CA ALA A 43 10.19 -5.09 -4.78
C ALA A 43 11.61 -5.21 -4.21
N THR A 44 11.73 -5.80 -3.02
CA THR A 44 13.04 -6.05 -2.39
C THR A 44 13.91 -6.96 -3.26
N GLU A 45 13.34 -8.03 -3.79
CA GLU A 45 14.06 -8.97 -4.67
C GLU A 45 14.57 -8.27 -5.93
N LEU A 46 13.82 -7.33 -6.45
CA LEU A 46 14.20 -6.56 -7.64
C LEU A 46 15.15 -5.40 -7.33
N GLY A 47 15.54 -5.22 -6.07
CA GLY A 47 16.41 -4.11 -5.67
C GLY A 47 15.72 -2.77 -5.63
N LEU A 48 14.39 -2.75 -5.52
CA LEU A 48 13.60 -1.52 -5.48
C LEU A 48 13.24 -1.15 -4.04
N GLY A 49 13.03 0.15 -3.81
CA GLY A 49 12.45 0.64 -2.57
C GLY A 49 10.94 0.62 -2.65
N SER A 50 10.29 0.36 -1.54
CA SER A 50 8.84 0.37 -1.47
C SER A 50 8.35 0.85 -0.11
N CYS A 51 7.14 1.38 -0.10
CA CYS A 51 6.52 1.87 1.13
C CYS A 51 5.02 1.58 1.08
N TRP A 52 4.52 0.97 2.14
CA TRP A 52 3.08 0.73 2.31
C TRP A 52 2.38 2.04 2.67
N ILE A 53 1.36 2.41 1.92
CA ILE A 53 0.59 3.64 2.11
C ILE A 53 -0.86 3.27 2.44
N ASN A 54 -1.35 3.77 3.56
CA ASN A 54 -2.74 3.52 4.01
C ASN A 54 -3.71 4.67 3.73
N GLN A 55 -3.21 5.87 3.47
CA GLN A 55 -4.06 7.06 3.37
C GLN A 55 -5.17 6.92 2.35
N LEU A 56 -4.88 6.33 1.20
CA LEU A 56 -5.85 6.22 0.12
C LEU A 56 -7.04 5.34 0.52
N ARG A 57 -6.84 4.37 1.40
CA ARG A 57 -7.94 3.56 1.92
C ARG A 57 -8.99 4.43 2.61
N GLU A 58 -8.54 5.41 3.36
CA GLU A 58 -9.45 6.28 4.12
C GLU A 58 -10.07 7.38 3.28
N THR A 59 -9.44 7.75 2.17
CA THR A 59 -9.90 8.84 1.33
C THR A 59 -10.57 8.40 0.03
N CYS A 60 -10.56 7.11 -0.28
CA CYS A 60 -10.99 6.62 -1.59
C CYS A 60 -12.47 6.93 -1.92
N ASP A 61 -13.31 7.17 -0.91
CA ASP A 61 -14.72 7.49 -1.12
C ASP A 61 -15.02 9.00 -1.12
N ILE A 62 -14.01 9.83 -0.93
CA ILE A 62 -14.16 11.27 -1.18
C ILE A 62 -14.45 11.45 -2.67
N PRO A 63 -15.52 12.17 -3.05
CA PRO A 63 -15.96 12.20 -4.46
C PRO A 63 -14.88 12.55 -5.48
N SER A 64 -14.02 13.51 -5.19
CA SER A 64 -12.93 13.89 -6.10
C SER A 64 -11.89 12.80 -6.24
N VAL A 65 -11.61 12.07 -5.16
CA VAL A 65 -10.65 10.96 -5.15
C VAL A 65 -11.25 9.76 -5.89
N ARG A 66 -12.51 9.44 -5.61
CA ARG A 66 -13.21 8.33 -6.27
C ARG A 66 -13.27 8.53 -7.78
N ALA A 67 -13.52 9.77 -8.23
CA ALA A 67 -13.54 10.07 -9.65
C ALA A 67 -12.20 9.74 -10.33
N LEU A 68 -11.09 10.09 -9.69
CA LEU A 68 -9.76 9.77 -10.21
C LEU A 68 -9.50 8.26 -10.21
N LEU A 69 -9.88 7.58 -9.14
CA LEU A 69 -9.70 6.13 -9.05
C LEU A 69 -10.48 5.40 -10.14
N THR A 70 -11.70 5.83 -10.41
CA THR A 70 -12.51 5.27 -11.48
C THR A 70 -11.86 5.51 -12.85
N GLU A 71 -11.32 6.70 -13.06
CA GLU A 71 -10.60 7.03 -14.28
C GLU A 71 -9.37 6.13 -14.49
N TYR A 72 -8.67 5.78 -13.40
CA TYR A 72 -7.51 4.89 -13.46
C TYR A 72 -7.87 3.41 -13.47
N GLY A 73 -9.14 3.06 -13.46
CA GLY A 73 -9.59 1.70 -13.61
C GLY A 73 -9.95 0.96 -12.33
N VAL A 74 -10.02 1.64 -11.20
CA VAL A 74 -10.52 1.01 -9.96
C VAL A 74 -12.04 0.91 -10.05
N PRO A 75 -12.63 -0.30 -9.98
CA PRO A 75 -14.09 -0.43 -10.05
C PRO A 75 -14.81 0.34 -8.94
N GLU A 76 -15.99 0.88 -9.27
CA GLU A 76 -16.74 1.69 -8.30
C GLU A 76 -17.20 0.89 -7.08
N ASP A 77 -17.42 -0.41 -7.24
CA ASP A 77 -17.82 -1.28 -6.15
C ASP A 77 -16.63 -1.81 -5.34
N HIS A 78 -15.41 -1.34 -5.63
CA HIS A 78 -14.22 -1.69 -4.87
C HIS A 78 -13.91 -0.65 -3.81
N ILE A 79 -13.44 -1.14 -2.67
CA ILE A 79 -12.77 -0.31 -1.68
C ILE A 79 -11.25 -0.43 -1.90
N VAL A 80 -10.51 0.64 -1.69
CA VAL A 80 -9.05 0.55 -1.68
C VAL A 80 -8.62 -0.07 -0.35
N ILE A 81 -7.84 -1.12 -0.43
CA ILE A 81 -7.31 -1.79 0.76
C ILE A 81 -6.03 -1.12 1.23
N CYS A 82 -5.10 -0.96 0.32
CA CYS A 82 -3.81 -0.34 0.59
C CYS A 82 -3.15 0.03 -0.74
N SER A 83 -2.05 0.75 -0.66
CA SER A 83 -1.27 1.09 -1.84
C SER A 83 0.21 1.07 -1.51
N ALA A 84 1.04 1.01 -2.53
CA ALA A 84 2.49 1.03 -2.37
C ALA A 84 3.09 2.11 -3.26
N ALA A 85 4.00 2.87 -2.67
CA ALA A 85 4.90 3.75 -3.42
C ALA A 85 6.16 2.93 -3.73
N VAL A 86 6.54 2.86 -4.99
CA VAL A 86 7.68 2.04 -5.44
C VAL A 86 8.61 2.87 -6.29
N GLY A 87 9.91 2.73 -6.08
CA GLY A 87 10.92 3.45 -6.83
C GLY A 87 12.32 2.91 -6.56
N TYR A 88 13.31 3.59 -7.10
CA TYR A 88 14.70 3.22 -6.85
C TYR A 88 15.12 3.63 -5.45
N ILE A 89 15.95 2.80 -4.82
CA ILE A 89 16.46 3.08 -3.48
C ILE A 89 17.45 4.24 -3.56
N ALA A 90 17.14 5.32 -2.84
CA ALA A 90 18.06 6.47 -2.72
C ALA A 90 19.03 6.30 -1.56
N LYS A 91 18.63 5.56 -0.53
CA LYS A 91 19.40 5.38 0.69
C LYS A 91 19.05 4.06 1.35
N GLU A 92 20.05 3.29 1.69
CA GLU A 92 19.86 2.05 2.43
C GLU A 92 19.37 2.36 3.84
N THR A 93 18.38 1.60 4.28
CA THR A 93 17.82 1.70 5.62
C THR A 93 18.13 0.42 6.38
N PRO A 94 18.78 0.48 7.54
CA PRO A 94 19.05 -0.73 8.30
C PRO A 94 17.78 -1.38 8.82
N ALA A 95 17.77 -2.70 8.87
CA ALA A 95 16.65 -3.43 9.43
C ALA A 95 16.54 -3.17 10.94
N LYS A 96 15.31 -3.00 11.41
CA LYS A 96 15.07 -2.87 12.84
C LYS A 96 15.26 -4.22 13.54
N PRO A 97 15.79 -4.23 14.75
CA PRO A 97 15.91 -5.48 15.51
C PRO A 97 14.52 -6.10 15.71
N ARG A 98 14.47 -7.41 15.67
CA ARG A 98 13.23 -8.12 15.94
C ARG A 98 12.97 -8.13 17.45
N ARG A 99 11.68 -8.05 17.79
CA ARG A 99 11.28 -8.18 19.19
C ARG A 99 11.43 -9.64 19.61
N GLU A 100 12.11 -9.85 20.73
CA GLU A 100 12.30 -11.21 21.28
C GLU A 100 11.02 -11.69 21.97
N GLY A 101 10.86 -12.98 22.11
CA GLY A 101 9.78 -13.59 22.87
C GLY A 101 8.43 -13.61 22.16
N THR A 102 8.40 -13.30 20.86
CA THR A 102 7.14 -13.27 20.11
C THR A 102 6.79 -14.58 19.42
N VAL A 103 7.72 -15.54 19.40
CA VAL A 103 7.52 -16.86 18.79
C VAL A 103 7.73 -17.93 19.84
N THR A 104 6.81 -18.86 19.92
CA THR A 104 6.87 -19.99 20.85
C THR A 104 6.79 -21.29 20.07
N PHE A 105 7.67 -22.22 20.39
CA PHE A 105 7.65 -23.56 19.82
C PHE A 105 7.09 -24.52 20.86
N THR A 106 6.14 -25.36 20.43
CA THR A 106 5.56 -26.39 21.30
C THR A 106 5.82 -27.77 20.70
N GLU A 107 6.02 -28.73 21.59
CA GLU A 107 6.23 -30.12 21.18
C GLU A 107 4.94 -30.93 21.32
#